data_4704e3a69a72716b4f43b575e24fdf08
#
_entry.id   4704e3a69a72716b4f43b575e24fdf08
#
_cell.length_a   1.000
_cell.length_b   1.000
_cell.length_c   1.000
_cell.angle_alpha   90.00
_cell.angle_beta   90.00
_cell.angle_gamma   90.00
#
_symmetry.space_group_name_H-M   'P 1'
#
loop_
_entity.id
_entity.type
_entity.pdbx_description
1 polymer ?
#
loop_
_entity_poly.entity_id
_entity_poly.type
_entity_poly.pdbx_seq_one_letter_code
_entity_poly.pdbx_strand_id
1 'polypeptide(L)'
;MKALERLPNRAAQPKTIVSAELARAVGAISAEIQRQVGVIMDRRGRVCAVVVGDSRTLFLPDIQRRGRDRLCGLRLIHTHLANEPLSDDDLTDLALLRMDMVAALTIREDGSPAKLYCAHLVPDNAAEMPWEVLPPKSVHDLEDDFLEFIAALEEEFTRNQRPRLANDNRDRAILIHVSTLPPTLAQDSIAELRELAKSAGIDVVHEIIQRRPLDPNMVMGRGKMQSALITAMQKGAEALVFDLNLSPSQVRSLSDFTDLKILDRTQVILDIFAQHAVTREGKIQVELAQLRYLLPFLNIRQTAL
;
A
#
# COMPACT_ATOMS: atom_id res chain seq x y z
N MET A 1 24.77 5.77 18.86
CA MET A 1 23.54 6.37 19.42
C MET A 1 23.51 7.88 19.26
N LYS A 2 24.43 8.68 19.80
CA LYS A 2 24.45 10.17 19.66
C LYS A 2 24.39 10.71 18.21
N ALA A 3 24.91 9.95 17.23
CA ALA A 3 24.89 10.35 15.83
C ALA A 3 23.49 10.24 15.21
N LEU A 4 22.72 9.17 15.54
CA LEU A 4 21.35 8.99 15.12
C LEU A 4 20.41 10.08 15.67
N GLU A 5 20.60 10.49 16.93
CA GLU A 5 19.82 11.54 17.59
C GLU A 5 20.01 12.93 16.94
N ARG A 6 21.08 13.12 16.17
CA ARG A 6 21.36 14.38 15.46
C ARG A 6 20.75 14.44 14.06
N LEU A 7 20.35 13.32 13.47
CA LEU A 7 19.75 13.29 12.13
C LEU A 7 18.44 14.09 12.02
N PRO A 8 17.53 14.08 13.02
CA PRO A 8 16.29 14.88 12.96
C PRO A 8 16.55 16.39 12.86
N ASN A 9 17.68 16.85 13.34
CA ASN A 9 18.06 18.29 13.28
C ASN A 9 18.67 18.70 11.94
N ARG A 10 18.84 17.77 11.00
CA ARG A 10 19.39 18.02 9.67
C ARG A 10 18.26 18.12 8.67
N ALA A 11 17.94 19.31 8.21
CA ALA A 11 16.99 19.54 7.15
C ALA A 11 17.69 19.48 5.78
N ALA A 12 17.03 18.88 4.79
CA ALA A 12 17.41 19.09 3.39
C ALA A 12 16.66 20.32 2.86
N GLN A 13 17.18 20.91 1.76
CA GLN A 13 16.39 21.92 1.04
C GLN A 13 15.13 21.27 0.48
N PRO A 14 13.94 21.93 0.52
CA PRO A 14 12.70 21.36 0.02
C PRO A 14 12.78 20.89 -1.43
N LYS A 15 13.59 21.55 -2.24
CA LYS A 15 13.77 21.28 -3.68
C LYS A 15 14.62 20.05 -4.00
N THR A 16 15.37 19.53 -3.04
CA THR A 16 16.26 18.39 -3.28
C THR A 16 15.69 17.10 -2.69
N ILE A 17 15.90 15.97 -3.34
CA ILE A 17 15.51 14.65 -2.82
C ILE A 17 16.22 14.40 -1.49
N VAL A 18 17.53 14.59 -1.46
CA VAL A 18 18.38 14.49 -0.28
C VAL A 18 19.55 15.45 -0.40
N SER A 19 19.99 16.07 0.71
CA SER A 19 21.20 16.89 0.69
C SER A 19 22.45 16.00 0.77
N ALA A 20 23.55 16.43 0.15
CA ALA A 20 24.83 15.71 0.22
C ALA A 20 25.34 15.56 1.67
N GLU A 21 25.01 16.52 2.55
CA GLU A 21 25.35 16.46 3.96
C GLU A 21 24.57 15.37 4.69
N LEU A 22 23.25 15.29 4.47
CA LEU A 22 22.40 14.27 5.07
C LEU A 22 22.79 12.87 4.55
N ALA A 23 23.01 12.73 3.24
CA ALA A 23 23.43 11.46 2.63
C ALA A 23 24.75 10.97 3.23
N ARG A 24 25.75 11.83 3.39
CA ARG A 24 27.02 11.48 4.05
C ARG A 24 26.81 11.06 5.52
N ALA A 25 25.97 11.79 6.25
CA ALA A 25 25.71 11.48 7.64
C ALA A 25 25.01 10.11 7.81
N VAL A 26 24.00 9.84 7.00
CA VAL A 26 23.27 8.55 7.04
C VAL A 26 24.18 7.40 6.60
N GLY A 27 24.97 7.58 5.55
CA GLY A 27 25.92 6.61 5.06
C GLY A 27 27.02 6.25 6.09
N ALA A 28 27.63 7.26 6.72
CA ALA A 28 28.63 7.04 7.75
C ALA A 28 28.09 6.27 8.96
N ILE A 29 26.87 6.61 9.42
CA ILE A 29 26.22 5.89 10.52
C ILE A 29 25.93 4.44 10.11
N SER A 30 25.37 4.23 8.91
CA SER A 30 25.05 2.90 8.41
C SER A 30 26.28 2.00 8.28
N ALA A 31 27.41 2.55 7.81
CA ALA A 31 28.67 1.83 7.74
C ALA A 31 29.23 1.50 9.14
N GLU A 32 29.12 2.42 10.12
CA GLU A 32 29.56 2.21 11.48
C GLU A 32 28.81 1.07 12.17
N ILE A 33 27.46 1.04 12.02
CA ILE A 33 26.62 0.05 12.72
C ILE A 33 26.37 -1.22 11.91
N GLN A 34 26.80 -1.27 10.63
CA GLN A 34 26.58 -2.37 9.69
C GLN A 34 25.08 -2.75 9.54
N ARG A 35 24.22 -1.72 9.50
CA ARG A 35 22.77 -1.85 9.36
C ARG A 35 22.24 -0.78 8.42
N GLN A 36 21.13 -1.07 7.80
CA GLN A 36 20.40 -0.06 7.04
C GLN A 36 19.91 1.05 7.96
N VAL A 37 20.09 2.28 7.54
CA VAL A 37 19.58 3.49 8.21
C VAL A 37 18.72 4.25 7.22
N GLY A 38 17.49 4.54 7.61
CA GLY A 38 16.54 5.31 6.82
C GLY A 38 16.13 6.59 7.50
N VAL A 39 15.81 7.60 6.71
CA VAL A 39 15.20 8.85 7.15
C VAL A 39 13.92 9.06 6.36
N ILE A 40 12.84 9.34 7.08
CA ILE A 40 11.55 9.72 6.50
C ILE A 40 11.46 11.23 6.57
N MET A 41 11.24 11.87 5.43
CA MET A 41 11.25 13.33 5.29
C MET A 41 9.94 13.84 4.70
N ASP A 42 9.48 14.98 5.20
CA ASP A 42 8.35 15.70 4.61
C ASP A 42 8.77 16.50 3.35
N ARG A 43 7.80 17.07 2.64
CA ARG A 43 8.05 17.93 1.46
C ARG A 43 8.82 19.21 1.78
N ARG A 44 8.83 19.64 3.04
CA ARG A 44 9.60 20.80 3.52
C ARG A 44 11.07 20.45 3.78
N GLY A 45 11.45 19.18 3.60
CA GLY A 45 12.81 18.72 3.83
C GLY A 45 13.15 18.43 5.30
N ARG A 46 12.15 18.38 6.19
CA ARG A 46 12.37 18.04 7.60
C ARG A 46 12.36 16.52 7.77
N VAL A 47 13.28 16.04 8.57
CA VAL A 47 13.30 14.63 8.98
C VAL A 47 12.20 14.42 10.03
N CYS A 48 11.20 13.61 9.69
CA CYS A 48 10.07 13.25 10.55
C CYS A 48 10.36 12.04 11.41
N ALA A 49 11.15 11.08 10.88
CA ALA A 49 11.54 9.87 11.60
C ALA A 49 12.90 9.36 11.10
N VAL A 50 13.62 8.69 11.99
CA VAL A 50 14.83 7.93 11.68
C VAL A 50 14.55 6.47 11.97
N VAL A 51 14.87 5.60 11.03
CA VAL A 51 14.58 4.18 11.09
C VAL A 51 15.89 3.41 10.97
N VAL A 52 16.05 2.37 11.77
CA VAL A 52 17.19 1.46 11.70
C VAL A 52 16.66 0.05 11.47
N GLY A 53 17.10 -0.55 10.38
CA GLY A 53 16.76 -1.92 10.03
C GLY A 53 17.80 -2.94 10.46
N ASP A 54 17.82 -4.05 9.75
CA ASP A 54 18.95 -4.99 9.77
C ASP A 54 19.90 -4.71 8.60
N SER A 55 20.66 -5.70 8.15
CA SER A 55 21.58 -5.53 7.01
C SER A 55 20.89 -5.54 5.65
N ARG A 56 19.62 -5.97 5.55
CA ARG A 56 18.87 -6.16 4.30
C ARG A 56 17.47 -5.54 4.29
N THR A 57 16.86 -5.37 5.46
CA THR A 57 15.44 -4.96 5.57
C THR A 57 15.32 -3.76 6.49
N LEU A 58 14.53 -2.80 6.07
CA LEU A 58 14.17 -1.63 6.87
C LEU A 58 12.74 -1.81 7.41
N PHE A 59 12.56 -1.61 8.73
CA PHE A 59 11.24 -1.71 9.36
C PHE A 59 10.65 -0.31 9.51
N LEU A 60 9.69 0.02 8.63
CA LEU A 60 9.05 1.33 8.67
C LEU A 60 8.09 1.45 9.87
N PRO A 61 8.01 2.63 10.51
CA PRO A 61 7.00 2.91 11.52
C PRO A 61 5.61 2.95 10.89
N ASP A 62 4.57 2.93 11.73
CA ASP A 62 3.21 3.16 11.28
C ASP A 62 3.07 4.57 10.69
N ILE A 63 2.88 4.65 9.38
CA ILE A 63 2.72 5.90 8.63
C ILE A 63 1.24 6.07 8.33
N GLN A 64 0.65 7.16 8.81
CA GLN A 64 -0.73 7.49 8.50
C GLN A 64 -0.91 7.73 7.00
N ARG A 65 -1.77 6.94 6.38
CA ARG A 65 -2.15 7.07 4.97
C ARG A 65 -3.10 8.25 4.80
N ARG A 66 -2.92 9.01 3.72
CA ARG A 66 -3.77 10.18 3.40
C ARG A 66 -4.87 9.89 2.38
N GLY A 67 -5.45 8.70 2.42
CA GLY A 67 -6.46 8.27 1.45
C GLY A 67 -5.85 7.81 0.12
N ARG A 68 -6.72 7.33 -0.79
CA ARG A 68 -6.30 6.68 -2.05
C ARG A 68 -5.82 7.63 -3.13
N ASP A 69 -6.23 8.88 -3.05
CA ASP A 69 -6.17 9.81 -4.18
C ASP A 69 -4.95 10.72 -4.13
N ARG A 70 -4.19 10.67 -3.03
CA ARG A 70 -3.04 11.55 -2.81
C ARG A 70 -1.82 10.78 -2.37
N LEU A 71 -0.67 11.29 -2.71
CA LEU A 71 0.59 10.85 -2.12
C LEU A 71 0.62 11.23 -0.63
N CYS A 72 1.34 10.45 0.19
CA CYS A 72 1.33 10.66 1.64
C CYS A 72 2.08 11.94 2.08
N GLY A 73 2.84 12.57 1.19
CA GLY A 73 3.63 13.77 1.49
C GLY A 73 4.96 13.48 2.17
N LEU A 74 5.41 12.22 2.11
CA LEU A 74 6.65 11.76 2.71
C LEU A 74 7.52 11.07 1.67
N ARG A 75 8.84 11.22 1.79
CA ARG A 75 9.84 10.45 1.05
C ARG A 75 10.73 9.68 2.01
N LEU A 76 11.11 8.48 1.63
CA LEU A 76 12.05 7.63 2.34
C LEU A 76 13.40 7.67 1.64
N ILE A 77 14.46 7.97 2.39
CA ILE A 77 15.84 7.81 1.96
C ILE A 77 16.50 6.81 2.90
N HIS A 78 17.03 5.71 2.39
CA HIS A 78 17.68 4.69 3.22
C HIS A 78 18.95 4.15 2.56
N THR A 79 19.80 3.53 3.35
CA THR A 79 21.09 3.00 2.88
C THR A 79 20.99 1.54 2.49
N HIS A 80 21.67 1.18 1.39
CA HIS A 80 22.00 -0.19 1.03
C HIS A 80 23.49 -0.45 1.20
N LEU A 81 23.83 -1.48 1.98
CA LEU A 81 25.21 -1.82 2.34
C LEU A 81 25.96 -2.55 1.20
N ALA A 82 25.25 -3.27 0.35
CA ALA A 82 25.83 -4.16 -0.67
C ALA A 82 25.73 -3.59 -2.09
N ASN A 83 25.69 -2.28 -2.26
CA ASN A 83 25.60 -1.60 -3.57
C ASN A 83 24.42 -2.11 -4.45
N GLU A 84 23.31 -2.47 -3.82
CA GLU A 84 22.12 -3.01 -4.46
C GLU A 84 21.16 -1.88 -4.86
N PRO A 85 20.41 -2.00 -5.99
CA PRO A 85 19.31 -1.11 -6.32
C PRO A 85 18.17 -1.25 -5.31
N LEU A 86 17.07 -0.53 -5.54
CA LEU A 86 15.82 -0.69 -4.78
C LEU A 86 15.36 -2.16 -4.81
N SER A 87 14.97 -2.68 -3.65
CA SER A 87 14.41 -4.03 -3.50
C SER A 87 12.90 -4.05 -3.80
N ASP A 88 12.35 -5.24 -4.01
CA ASP A 88 10.90 -5.42 -4.16
C ASP A 88 10.13 -4.97 -2.91
N ASP A 89 10.73 -5.08 -1.72
CA ASP A 89 10.14 -4.59 -0.46
C ASP A 89 10.07 -3.06 -0.45
N ASP A 90 11.12 -2.36 -0.90
CA ASP A 90 11.12 -0.89 -1.02
C ASP A 90 10.04 -0.39 -1.97
N LEU A 91 9.90 -1.06 -3.13
CA LEU A 91 8.90 -0.71 -4.13
C LEU A 91 7.48 -1.03 -3.65
N THR A 92 7.34 -2.10 -2.89
CA THR A 92 6.08 -2.46 -2.24
C THR A 92 5.69 -1.43 -1.18
N ASP A 93 6.62 -1.00 -0.34
CA ASP A 93 6.39 0.04 0.67
C ASP A 93 6.05 1.40 0.02
N LEU A 94 6.75 1.77 -1.06
CA LEU A 94 6.41 2.93 -1.88
C LEU A 94 4.93 2.89 -2.32
N ALA A 95 4.49 1.74 -2.84
CA ALA A 95 3.14 1.57 -3.35
C ALA A 95 2.09 1.56 -2.22
N LEU A 96 2.29 0.73 -1.18
CA LEU A 96 1.32 0.56 -0.10
C LEU A 96 1.15 1.81 0.75
N LEU A 97 2.23 2.55 1.01
CA LEU A 97 2.22 3.78 1.80
C LEU A 97 1.95 5.02 0.93
N ARG A 98 1.89 4.86 -0.40
CA ARG A 98 1.76 5.96 -1.37
C ARG A 98 2.76 7.09 -1.13
N MET A 99 4.01 6.70 -0.90
CA MET A 99 5.08 7.66 -0.66
C MET A 99 5.30 8.54 -1.89
N ASP A 100 5.75 9.76 -1.66
CA ASP A 100 6.15 10.67 -2.73
C ASP A 100 7.31 10.08 -3.54
N MET A 101 8.27 9.47 -2.83
CA MET A 101 9.45 8.83 -3.41
C MET A 101 10.10 7.88 -2.40
N VAL A 102 10.70 6.81 -2.89
CA VAL A 102 11.64 5.99 -2.14
C VAL A 102 13.00 6.06 -2.82
N ALA A 103 14.06 6.25 -2.04
CA ALA A 103 15.41 6.39 -2.52
C ALA A 103 16.39 5.50 -1.73
N ALA A 104 17.04 4.56 -2.41
CA ALA A 104 18.11 3.74 -1.85
C ALA A 104 19.46 4.38 -2.15
N LEU A 105 20.17 4.73 -1.08
CA LEU A 105 21.52 5.27 -1.13
C LEU A 105 22.53 4.14 -0.94
N THR A 106 23.25 3.78 -1.99
CA THR A 106 24.35 2.82 -1.85
C THR A 106 25.55 3.53 -1.24
N ILE A 107 26.26 2.81 -0.37
CA ILE A 107 27.43 3.34 0.34
C ILE A 107 28.69 2.51 0.04
N ARG A 108 29.84 3.16 0.06
CA ARG A 108 31.13 2.51 -0.02
C ARG A 108 31.54 1.97 1.36
N GLU A 109 32.62 1.20 1.42
CA GLU A 109 33.16 0.64 2.67
C GLU A 109 33.51 1.72 3.71
N ASP A 110 33.91 2.90 3.24
CA ASP A 110 34.20 4.08 4.08
C ASP A 110 32.95 4.83 4.54
N GLY A 111 31.76 4.37 4.18
CA GLY A 111 30.49 5.01 4.47
C GLY A 111 30.15 6.21 3.57
N SER A 112 31.00 6.51 2.58
CA SER A 112 30.70 7.58 1.64
C SER A 112 29.57 7.19 0.67
N PRO A 113 28.68 8.15 0.29
CA PRO A 113 27.65 7.92 -0.71
C PRO A 113 28.22 7.50 -2.07
N ALA A 114 27.60 6.51 -2.72
CA ALA A 114 27.99 6.09 -4.07
C ALA A 114 26.90 6.49 -5.08
N LYS A 115 25.80 5.74 -5.15
CA LYS A 115 24.69 5.97 -6.07
C LYS A 115 23.39 6.12 -5.30
N LEU A 116 22.47 6.88 -5.86
CA LEU A 116 21.10 7.01 -5.38
C LEU A 116 20.15 6.41 -6.42
N TYR A 117 19.39 5.40 -6.03
CA TYR A 117 18.34 4.77 -6.81
C TYR A 117 17.01 5.28 -6.30
N CYS A 118 16.23 5.94 -7.16
CA CYS A 118 14.95 6.52 -6.79
C CYS A 118 13.82 5.82 -7.53
N ALA A 119 12.66 5.70 -6.87
CA ALA A 119 11.42 5.28 -7.50
C ALA A 119 10.26 6.12 -7.00
N HIS A 120 9.28 6.34 -7.87
CA HIS A 120 8.01 7.02 -7.57
C HIS A 120 6.84 6.26 -8.16
N LEU A 121 5.63 6.54 -7.67
CA LEU A 121 4.41 5.97 -8.24
C LEU A 121 4.09 6.64 -9.57
N VAL A 122 3.47 5.87 -10.48
CA VAL A 122 2.93 6.39 -11.73
C VAL A 122 1.41 6.33 -11.73
N PRO A 123 0.73 7.38 -12.24
CA PRO A 123 -0.72 7.49 -12.12
C PRO A 123 -1.49 6.63 -13.12
N ASP A 124 -0.90 6.12 -14.16
CA ASP A 124 -1.60 5.27 -15.13
C ASP A 124 -0.76 4.13 -15.72
N ASN A 125 -1.36 3.17 -16.07
CA ASN A 125 -1.32 1.73 -16.19
C ASN A 125 -1.15 1.21 -17.61
N ALA A 126 -0.50 1.93 -18.47
CA ALA A 126 0.08 1.33 -19.69
C ALA A 126 1.28 0.45 -19.34
N ALA A 127 1.90 0.66 -18.17
CA ALA A 127 2.95 -0.19 -17.61
C ALA A 127 2.36 -1.21 -16.64
N GLU A 128 2.91 -2.43 -16.62
CA GLU A 128 2.48 -3.51 -15.71
C GLU A 128 2.72 -3.20 -14.22
N MET A 129 3.53 -2.19 -13.90
CA MET A 129 3.90 -1.83 -12.53
C MET A 129 3.40 -0.44 -12.15
N PRO A 130 2.94 -0.24 -10.90
CA PRO A 130 2.42 1.06 -10.43
C PRO A 130 3.52 2.05 -10.05
N TRP A 131 4.77 1.78 -10.38
CA TRP A 131 5.92 2.63 -10.11
C TRP A 131 6.87 2.69 -11.30
N GLU A 132 7.67 3.74 -11.31
CA GLU A 132 8.81 3.91 -12.19
C GLU A 132 10.09 4.01 -11.37
N VAL A 133 11.13 3.30 -11.82
CA VAL A 133 12.47 3.37 -11.24
C VAL A 133 13.33 4.29 -12.11
N LEU A 134 13.81 5.37 -11.52
CA LEU A 134 14.64 6.35 -12.22
C LEU A 134 16.08 5.83 -12.42
N PRO A 135 16.78 6.27 -13.47
CA PRO A 135 18.21 6.00 -13.63
C PRO A 135 18.99 6.44 -12.40
N PRO A 136 19.95 5.62 -11.91
CA PRO A 136 20.73 5.97 -10.73
C PRO A 136 21.58 7.21 -10.97
N LYS A 137 21.52 8.15 -10.02
CA LYS A 137 22.28 9.42 -10.04
C LYS A 137 23.29 9.44 -8.87
N SER A 138 24.32 10.28 -9.00
CA SER A 138 25.11 10.68 -7.84
C SER A 138 24.32 11.67 -6.99
N VAL A 139 24.55 11.68 -5.68
CA VAL A 139 23.93 12.67 -4.77
C VAL A 139 24.31 14.11 -5.15
N HIS A 140 25.41 14.28 -5.86
CA HIS A 140 25.89 15.59 -6.33
C HIS A 140 25.24 16.06 -7.64
N ASP A 141 24.58 15.14 -8.38
CA ASP A 141 23.98 15.40 -9.70
C ASP A 141 22.44 15.50 -9.63
N LEU A 142 21.90 15.80 -8.45
CA LEU A 142 20.47 15.98 -8.21
C LEU A 142 20.09 17.42 -8.52
N GLU A 143 19.86 17.73 -9.79
CA GLU A 143 19.47 19.07 -10.24
C GLU A 143 17.94 19.28 -10.28
N ASP A 144 17.14 18.20 -10.24
CA ASP A 144 15.70 18.26 -10.39
C ASP A 144 15.03 18.88 -9.16
N ASP A 145 14.07 19.79 -9.38
CA ASP A 145 13.23 20.34 -8.31
C ASP A 145 12.21 19.30 -7.86
N PHE A 146 12.49 18.67 -6.72
CA PHE A 146 11.63 17.63 -6.13
C PHE A 146 10.18 18.09 -5.94
N LEU A 147 9.96 19.33 -5.53
CA LEU A 147 8.60 19.84 -5.28
C LEU A 147 7.83 20.03 -6.59
N GLU A 148 8.48 20.55 -7.63
CA GLU A 148 7.89 20.70 -8.95
C GLU A 148 7.54 19.33 -9.54
N PHE A 149 8.46 18.37 -9.43
CA PHE A 149 8.24 16.99 -9.85
C PHE A 149 7.01 16.35 -9.16
N ILE A 150 6.93 16.46 -7.82
CA ILE A 150 5.80 15.88 -7.07
C ILE A 150 4.48 16.61 -7.37
N ALA A 151 4.52 17.93 -7.57
CA ALA A 151 3.31 18.68 -7.93
C ALA A 151 2.76 18.26 -9.31
N ALA A 152 3.64 18.07 -10.30
CA ALA A 152 3.27 17.56 -11.61
C ALA A 152 2.68 16.14 -11.52
N LEU A 153 3.29 15.28 -10.72
CA LEU A 153 2.83 13.92 -10.50
C LEU A 153 1.43 13.88 -9.84
N GLU A 154 1.17 14.70 -8.82
CA GLU A 154 -0.15 14.81 -8.19
C GLU A 154 -1.22 15.36 -9.15
N GLU A 155 -0.85 16.31 -10.02
CA GLU A 155 -1.76 16.80 -11.05
C GLU A 155 -2.15 15.69 -12.03
N GLU A 156 -1.19 14.87 -12.43
CA GLU A 156 -1.41 13.73 -13.31
C GLU A 156 -2.30 12.66 -12.64
N PHE A 157 -2.08 12.32 -11.37
CA PHE A 157 -2.98 11.46 -10.59
C PHE A 157 -4.42 12.01 -10.60
N THR A 158 -4.58 13.31 -10.35
CA THR A 158 -5.91 13.96 -10.32
C THR A 158 -6.58 13.94 -11.69
N ARG A 159 -5.83 14.14 -12.77
CA ARG A 159 -6.34 14.14 -14.14
C ARG A 159 -6.86 12.76 -14.55
N ASN A 160 -6.14 11.71 -14.19
CA ASN A 160 -6.48 10.33 -14.57
C ASN A 160 -7.65 9.75 -13.77
N GLN A 161 -8.00 10.35 -12.63
CA GLN A 161 -9.14 9.93 -11.82
C GLN A 161 -10.48 10.51 -12.32
N ARG A 162 -10.49 11.74 -12.87
CA ARG A 162 -11.72 12.41 -13.31
C ARG A 162 -12.58 11.62 -14.30
N PRO A 163 -12.03 10.90 -15.30
CA PRO A 163 -12.84 10.08 -16.19
C PRO A 163 -13.43 8.84 -15.50
N ARG A 164 -12.77 8.30 -14.47
CA ARG A 164 -13.21 7.10 -13.74
C ARG A 164 -14.42 7.35 -12.85
N LEU A 165 -14.48 8.51 -12.20
CA LEU A 165 -15.61 8.91 -11.34
C LEU A 165 -16.88 9.25 -12.13
N ALA A 166 -16.77 9.56 -13.42
CA ALA A 166 -17.89 10.00 -14.24
C ALA A 166 -18.66 8.86 -14.93
N ASN A 167 -18.09 7.67 -15.08
CA ASN A 167 -18.61 6.64 -15.98
C ASN A 167 -19.09 5.34 -15.36
N ASP A 168 -18.74 5.01 -14.11
CA ASP A 168 -19.18 3.74 -13.51
C ASP A 168 -19.34 3.86 -11.99
N ASN A 169 -20.60 3.80 -11.53
CA ASN A 169 -20.98 3.88 -10.11
C ASN A 169 -20.87 2.50 -9.43
N ARG A 170 -20.16 1.55 -10.03
CA ARG A 170 -19.98 0.19 -9.49
C ARG A 170 -18.68 0.08 -8.74
N ASP A 171 -18.74 -0.52 -7.53
CA ASP A 171 -17.54 -0.88 -6.76
C ASP A 171 -16.70 -1.88 -7.55
N ARG A 172 -15.46 -1.55 -7.89
CA ARG A 172 -14.52 -2.46 -8.56
C ARG A 172 -13.82 -3.31 -7.51
N ALA A 173 -13.82 -4.62 -7.69
CA ALA A 173 -13.30 -5.53 -6.68
C ALA A 173 -12.37 -6.60 -7.21
N ILE A 174 -11.46 -7.05 -6.34
CA ILE A 174 -10.69 -8.30 -6.50
C ILE A 174 -11.36 -9.38 -5.66
N LEU A 175 -11.66 -10.52 -6.28
CA LEU A 175 -12.12 -11.71 -5.57
C LEU A 175 -10.93 -12.50 -5.04
N ILE A 176 -11.04 -12.98 -3.80
CA ILE A 176 -9.99 -13.73 -3.12
C ILE A 176 -10.55 -15.04 -2.57
N HIS A 177 -10.02 -16.16 -3.07
CA HIS A 177 -10.28 -17.48 -2.55
C HIS A 177 -9.01 -18.09 -1.94
N VAL A 178 -9.09 -18.50 -0.68
CA VAL A 178 -7.99 -19.16 0.04
C VAL A 178 -8.50 -20.44 0.65
N SER A 179 -7.97 -21.57 0.23
CA SER A 179 -8.36 -22.87 0.77
C SER A 179 -7.28 -23.93 0.52
N THR A 180 -7.44 -25.09 1.14
CA THR A 180 -6.65 -26.29 0.85
C THR A 180 -7.31 -27.20 -0.18
N LEU A 181 -8.46 -26.81 -0.72
CA LEU A 181 -9.24 -27.59 -1.68
C LEU A 181 -8.45 -27.89 -2.97
N PRO A 182 -8.83 -28.95 -3.68
CA PRO A 182 -8.35 -29.20 -5.04
C PRO A 182 -8.61 -28.00 -5.96
N PRO A 183 -7.74 -27.77 -6.98
CA PRO A 183 -7.87 -26.62 -7.86
C PRO A 183 -9.22 -26.48 -8.56
N THR A 184 -9.85 -27.59 -8.92
CA THR A 184 -11.18 -27.62 -9.57
C THR A 184 -12.25 -27.04 -8.66
N LEU A 185 -12.33 -27.51 -7.39
CA LEU A 185 -13.29 -27.00 -6.42
C LEU A 185 -13.04 -25.53 -6.03
N ALA A 186 -11.77 -25.12 -5.99
CA ALA A 186 -11.42 -23.71 -5.76
C ALA A 186 -11.85 -22.83 -6.93
N GLN A 187 -11.74 -23.32 -8.17
CA GLN A 187 -12.23 -22.63 -9.36
C GLN A 187 -13.75 -22.52 -9.39
N ASP A 188 -14.45 -23.59 -9.01
CA ASP A 188 -15.92 -23.58 -8.93
C ASP A 188 -16.40 -22.57 -7.88
N SER A 189 -15.75 -22.53 -6.70
CA SER A 189 -16.11 -21.61 -5.63
C SER A 189 -15.91 -20.14 -6.03
N ILE A 190 -14.79 -19.80 -6.67
CA ILE A 190 -14.54 -18.41 -7.11
C ILE A 190 -15.46 -18.02 -8.28
N ALA A 191 -15.84 -18.99 -9.13
CA ALA A 191 -16.82 -18.77 -10.20
C ALA A 191 -18.21 -18.44 -9.61
N GLU A 192 -18.63 -19.16 -8.56
CA GLU A 192 -19.86 -18.85 -7.83
C GLU A 192 -19.81 -17.45 -7.21
N LEU A 193 -18.70 -17.11 -6.52
CA LEU A 193 -18.53 -15.78 -5.94
C LEU A 193 -18.56 -14.68 -7.00
N ARG A 194 -18.03 -14.92 -8.20
CA ARG A 194 -18.09 -13.98 -9.32
C ARG A 194 -19.54 -13.68 -9.72
N GLU A 195 -20.37 -14.70 -9.82
CA GLU A 195 -21.80 -14.53 -10.15
C GLU A 195 -22.56 -13.78 -9.03
N LEU A 196 -22.23 -14.06 -7.76
CA LEU A 196 -22.77 -13.31 -6.62
C LEU A 196 -22.33 -11.83 -6.68
N ALA A 197 -21.05 -11.55 -6.88
CA ALA A 197 -20.53 -10.19 -7.00
C ALA A 197 -21.19 -9.41 -8.14
N LYS A 198 -21.35 -10.05 -9.31
CA LYS A 198 -22.07 -9.48 -10.45
C LYS A 198 -23.54 -9.19 -10.11
N SER A 199 -24.22 -10.08 -9.39
CA SER A 199 -25.59 -9.89 -8.93
C SER A 199 -25.74 -8.76 -7.91
N ALA A 200 -24.67 -8.51 -7.12
CA ALA A 200 -24.56 -7.38 -6.20
C ALA A 200 -24.15 -6.06 -6.90
N GLY A 201 -23.97 -6.05 -8.22
CA GLY A 201 -23.54 -4.87 -8.97
C GLY A 201 -22.06 -4.53 -8.80
N ILE A 202 -21.23 -5.47 -8.34
CA ILE A 202 -19.78 -5.31 -8.18
C ILE A 202 -19.09 -5.68 -9.50
N ASP A 203 -18.19 -4.81 -9.97
CA ASP A 203 -17.34 -5.07 -11.14
C ASP A 203 -16.07 -5.83 -10.71
N VAL A 204 -15.96 -7.09 -11.16
CA VAL A 204 -14.82 -7.98 -10.82
C VAL A 204 -13.67 -7.73 -11.78
N VAL A 205 -12.62 -7.09 -11.31
CA VAL A 205 -11.45 -6.72 -12.14
C VAL A 205 -10.32 -7.74 -12.09
N HIS A 206 -10.27 -8.58 -11.05
CA HIS A 206 -9.27 -9.64 -10.92
C HIS A 206 -9.71 -10.71 -9.91
N GLU A 207 -9.07 -11.90 -10.01
CA GLU A 207 -9.33 -13.03 -9.13
C GLU A 207 -8.01 -13.61 -8.63
N ILE A 208 -7.97 -13.94 -7.34
CA ILE A 208 -6.82 -14.53 -6.70
C ILE A 208 -7.23 -15.81 -6.01
N ILE A 209 -6.61 -16.92 -6.41
CA ILE A 209 -6.74 -18.20 -5.75
C ILE A 209 -5.43 -18.54 -5.08
N GLN A 210 -5.46 -18.80 -3.77
CA GLN A 210 -4.28 -19.24 -3.03
C GLN A 210 -4.56 -20.59 -2.35
N ARG A 211 -3.76 -21.60 -2.68
CA ARG A 211 -3.85 -22.92 -2.04
C ARG A 211 -2.94 -22.97 -0.80
N ARG A 212 -3.55 -22.78 0.37
CA ARG A 212 -2.89 -22.90 1.68
C ARG A 212 -3.93 -22.99 2.80
N PRO A 213 -3.55 -23.44 4.01
CA PRO A 213 -4.35 -23.23 5.20
C PRO A 213 -4.62 -21.75 5.43
N LEU A 214 -5.81 -21.41 5.93
CA LEU A 214 -6.16 -20.02 6.26
C LEU A 214 -5.20 -19.48 7.32
N ASP A 215 -4.72 -18.26 7.08
CA ASP A 215 -4.02 -17.51 8.11
C ASP A 215 -5.02 -16.97 9.13
N PRO A 216 -4.79 -17.17 10.45
CA PRO A 216 -5.74 -16.73 11.47
C PRO A 216 -6.02 -15.23 11.48
N ASN A 217 -5.04 -14.41 11.08
CA ASN A 217 -5.14 -12.95 11.12
C ASN A 217 -5.50 -12.34 9.77
N MET A 218 -4.82 -12.76 8.70
CA MET A 218 -4.92 -12.11 7.39
C MET A 218 -5.57 -12.98 6.31
N VAL A 219 -6.07 -14.17 6.66
CA VAL A 219 -6.68 -15.15 5.74
C VAL A 219 -5.65 -15.74 4.78
N MET A 220 -4.85 -14.92 4.13
CA MET A 220 -3.81 -15.28 3.15
C MET A 220 -2.40 -14.89 3.64
N GLY A 221 -1.36 -15.41 2.97
CA GLY A 221 0.01 -15.06 3.32
C GLY A 221 0.31 -13.59 3.06
N ARG A 222 1.12 -12.96 3.94
CA ARG A 222 1.44 -11.52 3.86
C ARG A 222 1.98 -11.10 2.48
N GLY A 223 2.95 -11.81 1.91
CA GLY A 223 3.49 -11.47 0.58
C GLY A 223 2.44 -11.58 -0.54
N LYS A 224 1.49 -12.56 -0.45
CA LYS A 224 0.40 -12.65 -1.42
C LYS A 224 -0.61 -11.53 -1.24
N MET A 225 -0.85 -11.07 0.00
CA MET A 225 -1.67 -9.88 0.28
C MET A 225 -1.03 -8.63 -0.31
N GLN A 226 0.28 -8.43 -0.14
CA GLN A 226 1.01 -7.33 -0.76
C GLN A 226 0.84 -7.34 -2.29
N SER A 227 1.04 -8.49 -2.94
CA SER A 227 0.80 -8.65 -4.39
C SER A 227 -0.65 -8.34 -4.78
N ALA A 228 -1.63 -8.75 -3.96
CA ALA A 228 -3.05 -8.44 -4.19
C ALA A 228 -3.33 -6.94 -4.15
N LEU A 229 -2.72 -6.22 -3.21
CA LEU A 229 -2.88 -4.77 -3.09
C LEU A 229 -2.21 -4.02 -4.25
N ILE A 230 -1.04 -4.46 -4.69
CA ILE A 230 -0.38 -3.92 -5.90
C ILE A 230 -1.30 -4.13 -7.12
N THR A 231 -1.85 -5.34 -7.28
CA THR A 231 -2.81 -5.63 -8.35
C THR A 231 -4.07 -4.77 -8.24
N ALA A 232 -4.56 -4.51 -7.01
CA ALA A 232 -5.71 -3.64 -6.78
C ALA A 232 -5.41 -2.19 -7.23
N MET A 233 -4.24 -1.68 -6.92
CA MET A 233 -3.80 -0.35 -7.39
C MET A 233 -3.74 -0.30 -8.92
N GLN A 234 -3.09 -1.29 -9.56
CA GLN A 234 -2.97 -1.38 -11.02
C GLN A 234 -4.33 -1.42 -11.72
N LYS A 235 -5.25 -2.22 -11.20
CA LYS A 235 -6.58 -2.42 -11.80
C LYS A 235 -7.62 -1.42 -11.30
N GLY A 236 -7.26 -0.49 -10.43
CA GLY A 236 -8.17 0.49 -9.84
C GLY A 236 -9.30 -0.17 -9.05
N ALA A 237 -9.01 -1.29 -8.36
CA ALA A 237 -9.97 -1.93 -7.47
C ALA A 237 -10.17 -1.12 -6.19
N GLU A 238 -11.40 -1.08 -5.70
CA GLU A 238 -11.80 -0.34 -4.50
C GLU A 238 -12.14 -1.26 -3.33
N ALA A 239 -12.35 -2.55 -3.63
CA ALA A 239 -12.71 -3.55 -2.65
C ALA A 239 -11.92 -4.85 -2.84
N LEU A 240 -11.73 -5.57 -1.74
CA LEU A 240 -11.34 -6.98 -1.71
C LEU A 240 -12.52 -7.79 -1.21
N VAL A 241 -12.94 -8.79 -1.97
CA VAL A 241 -14.06 -9.67 -1.64
C VAL A 241 -13.51 -11.07 -1.34
N PHE A 242 -13.67 -11.52 -0.12
CA PHE A 242 -13.18 -12.82 0.33
C PHE A 242 -14.27 -13.89 0.20
N ASP A 243 -13.92 -15.03 -0.38
CA ASP A 243 -14.81 -16.20 -0.56
C ASP A 243 -14.92 -17.04 0.72
N LEU A 244 -15.15 -16.39 1.84
CA LEU A 244 -15.38 -16.98 3.15
C LEU A 244 -15.97 -15.94 4.08
N ASN A 245 -16.49 -16.35 5.23
CA ASN A 245 -16.93 -15.42 6.28
C ASN A 245 -15.73 -14.99 7.11
N LEU A 246 -15.52 -13.68 7.23
CA LEU A 246 -14.42 -13.12 8.00
C LEU A 246 -14.80 -12.96 9.47
N SER A 247 -13.87 -13.30 10.35
CA SER A 247 -14.01 -12.95 11.78
C SER A 247 -13.73 -11.45 11.99
N PRO A 248 -14.26 -10.84 13.07
CA PRO A 248 -13.96 -9.45 13.40
C PRO A 248 -12.46 -9.15 13.52
N SER A 249 -11.67 -10.08 14.08
CA SER A 249 -10.21 -9.95 14.17
C SER A 249 -9.52 -9.94 12.81
N GLN A 250 -9.99 -10.76 11.87
CA GLN A 250 -9.48 -10.78 10.50
C GLN A 250 -9.79 -9.48 9.76
N VAL A 251 -11.04 -9.00 9.85
CA VAL A 251 -11.42 -7.71 9.25
C VAL A 251 -10.56 -6.58 9.80
N ARG A 252 -10.31 -6.56 11.12
CA ARG A 252 -9.43 -5.57 11.74
C ARG A 252 -8.01 -5.65 11.16
N SER A 253 -7.38 -6.83 11.19
CA SER A 253 -6.02 -7.01 10.68
C SER A 253 -5.90 -6.62 9.21
N LEU A 254 -6.91 -6.95 8.39
CA LEU A 254 -6.97 -6.55 6.98
C LEU A 254 -7.14 -5.04 6.83
N SER A 255 -8.02 -4.41 7.62
CA SER A 255 -8.25 -2.95 7.58
C SER A 255 -7.05 -2.15 8.11
N ASP A 256 -6.26 -2.71 9.02
CA ASP A 256 -4.99 -2.11 9.45
C ASP A 256 -3.94 -2.19 8.33
N PHE A 257 -4.07 -3.17 7.43
CA PHE A 257 -3.13 -3.40 6.33
C PHE A 257 -3.48 -2.65 5.04
N THR A 258 -4.76 -2.31 4.81
CA THR A 258 -5.22 -1.64 3.58
C THR A 258 -6.40 -0.71 3.82
N ASP A 259 -6.50 0.36 3.01
CA ASP A 259 -7.66 1.25 2.95
C ASP A 259 -8.75 0.74 1.99
N LEU A 260 -8.54 -0.42 1.34
CA LEU A 260 -9.55 -1.03 0.49
C LEU A 260 -10.75 -1.49 1.33
N LYS A 261 -11.94 -1.37 0.77
CA LYS A 261 -13.16 -1.93 1.38
C LYS A 261 -13.00 -3.44 1.48
N ILE A 262 -13.12 -3.99 2.68
CA ILE A 262 -13.07 -5.43 2.91
C ILE A 262 -14.50 -5.95 2.95
N LEU A 263 -14.82 -6.84 2.05
CA LEU A 263 -16.11 -7.52 1.97
C LEU A 263 -15.90 -9.03 2.09
N ASP A 264 -16.86 -9.70 2.65
CA ASP A 264 -16.92 -11.14 2.66
C ASP A 264 -18.15 -11.67 1.91
N ARG A 265 -18.21 -12.99 1.73
CA ARG A 265 -19.29 -13.65 1.00
C ARG A 265 -20.68 -13.32 1.57
N THR A 266 -20.82 -13.27 2.91
CA THR A 266 -22.10 -12.95 3.55
C THR A 266 -22.55 -11.52 3.27
N GLN A 267 -21.63 -10.55 3.30
CA GLN A 267 -21.96 -9.15 2.97
C GLN A 267 -22.44 -9.03 1.53
N VAL A 268 -21.76 -9.67 0.57
CA VAL A 268 -22.20 -9.67 -0.83
C VAL A 268 -23.61 -10.24 -0.98
N ILE A 269 -23.93 -11.34 -0.31
CA ILE A 269 -25.27 -11.94 -0.32
C ILE A 269 -26.31 -11.00 0.31
N LEU A 270 -25.99 -10.36 1.42
CA LEU A 270 -26.88 -9.39 2.06
C LEU A 270 -27.14 -8.16 1.16
N ASP A 271 -26.14 -7.71 0.42
CA ASP A 271 -26.29 -6.62 -0.55
C ASP A 271 -27.20 -7.01 -1.72
N ILE A 272 -27.10 -8.25 -2.20
CA ILE A 272 -28.02 -8.78 -3.21
C ILE A 272 -29.48 -8.75 -2.68
N PHE A 273 -29.70 -9.22 -1.46
CA PHE A 273 -31.04 -9.19 -0.86
C PHE A 273 -31.54 -7.75 -0.66
N ALA A 274 -30.68 -6.82 -0.27
CA ALA A 274 -31.05 -5.43 -0.12
C ALA A 274 -31.51 -4.78 -1.44
N GLN A 275 -30.84 -5.11 -2.54
CA GLN A 275 -31.21 -4.62 -3.87
C GLN A 275 -32.53 -5.23 -4.39
N HIS A 276 -32.83 -6.48 -4.04
CA HIS A 276 -34.00 -7.19 -4.53
C HIS A 276 -35.22 -7.13 -3.59
N ALA A 277 -35.09 -6.54 -2.40
CA ALA A 277 -36.19 -6.38 -1.46
C ALA A 277 -37.20 -5.34 -1.98
N VAL A 278 -38.38 -5.79 -2.40
CA VAL A 278 -39.44 -4.92 -2.97
C VAL A 278 -40.40 -4.44 -1.89
N THR A 279 -40.77 -5.32 -0.94
CA THR A 279 -41.73 -4.99 0.12
C THR A 279 -41.07 -4.20 1.25
N ARG A 280 -41.90 -3.39 1.97
CA ARG A 280 -41.42 -2.66 3.14
C ARG A 280 -40.88 -3.58 4.23
N GLU A 281 -41.61 -4.66 4.50
CA GLU A 281 -41.22 -5.68 5.46
C GLU A 281 -39.92 -6.37 5.07
N GLY A 282 -39.77 -6.72 3.78
CA GLY A 282 -38.53 -7.31 3.24
C GLY A 282 -37.34 -6.37 3.39
N LYS A 283 -37.48 -5.07 3.11
CA LYS A 283 -36.43 -4.08 3.30
C LYS A 283 -35.98 -3.98 4.76
N ILE A 284 -36.95 -3.93 5.70
CA ILE A 284 -36.66 -3.86 7.14
C ILE A 284 -35.96 -5.14 7.60
N GLN A 285 -36.37 -6.31 7.13
CA GLN A 285 -35.75 -7.59 7.48
C GLN A 285 -34.30 -7.67 7.01
N VAL A 286 -34.03 -7.24 5.78
CA VAL A 286 -32.67 -7.22 5.22
C VAL A 286 -31.79 -6.21 5.95
N GLU A 287 -32.30 -5.02 6.21
CA GLU A 287 -31.57 -3.99 6.99
C GLU A 287 -31.23 -4.48 8.40
N LEU A 288 -32.18 -5.14 9.07
CA LEU A 288 -31.93 -5.75 10.38
C LEU A 288 -30.86 -6.85 10.30
N ALA A 289 -30.86 -7.68 9.23
CA ALA A 289 -29.86 -8.71 9.02
C ALA A 289 -28.46 -8.10 8.79
N GLN A 290 -28.36 -7.06 7.95
CA GLN A 290 -27.12 -6.31 7.74
C GLN A 290 -26.58 -5.70 9.03
N LEU A 291 -27.42 -5.02 9.81
CA LEU A 291 -27.04 -4.42 11.08
C LEU A 291 -26.57 -5.47 12.10
N ARG A 292 -27.28 -6.59 12.21
CA ARG A 292 -26.87 -7.71 13.07
C ARG A 292 -25.53 -8.32 12.66
N TYR A 293 -25.30 -8.42 11.36
CA TYR A 293 -24.04 -8.92 10.82
C TYR A 293 -22.88 -7.95 11.10
N LEU A 294 -23.11 -6.65 10.93
CA LEU A 294 -22.09 -5.61 11.12
C LEU A 294 -21.80 -5.31 12.62
N LEU A 295 -22.74 -5.58 13.51
CA LEU A 295 -22.61 -5.24 14.94
C LEU A 295 -21.30 -5.74 15.60
N PRO A 296 -20.82 -6.98 15.38
CA PRO A 296 -19.56 -7.44 15.92
C PRO A 296 -18.34 -6.67 15.42
N PHE A 297 -18.43 -6.07 14.23
CA PHE A 297 -17.34 -5.33 13.58
C PHE A 297 -17.26 -3.85 14.01
N LEU A 298 -18.35 -3.28 14.56
CA LEU A 298 -18.39 -1.88 15.00
C LEU A 298 -17.55 -1.63 16.26
N ASN A 299 -17.47 -2.57 17.16
CA ASN A 299 -16.67 -2.46 18.39
C ASN A 299 -15.15 -2.38 18.14
N ILE A 300 -14.71 -2.61 16.92
CA ILE A 300 -13.30 -2.62 16.54
C ILE A 300 -12.77 -1.21 16.26
N ARG A 301 -13.62 -0.29 15.80
CA ARG A 301 -13.23 1.10 15.49
C ARG A 301 -13.16 2.04 16.70
N GLN A 302 -13.76 1.69 17.83
CA GLN A 302 -13.82 2.57 19.01
C GLN A 302 -12.59 2.50 19.93
N THR A 303 -11.66 1.60 19.70
CA THR A 303 -10.43 1.49 20.52
C THR A 303 -9.25 2.28 19.95
N ALA A 304 -9.47 3.07 18.90
CA ALA A 304 -8.45 3.89 18.21
C ALA A 304 -8.77 5.41 18.28
N LEU A 305 -9.34 5.85 19.43
CA LEU A 305 -9.44 7.27 19.81
C LEU A 305 -8.47 7.56 20.94
#